data_57e4c626b04f83bd39165822f30affd0
#
_entry.id   57e4c626b04f83bd39165822f30affd0
#
_cell.length_a   1.000
_cell.length_b   1.000
_cell.length_c   1.000
_cell.angle_alpha   90.00
_cell.angle_beta   90.00
_cell.angle_gamma   90.00
#
_symmetry.space_group_name_H-M   'P 1'
#
loop_
_entity.id
_entity.type
_entity.pdbx_description
1 polymer ?
#
loop_
_entity_poly.entity_id
_entity_poly.type
_entity_poly.pdbx_seq_one_letter_code
_entity_poly.pdbx_strand_id
1 'polypeptide(L)'
;KVTVHHYIMNTDGTTTTTRVPSTSGAEVQDVIIEGKEGEEYHTTWENNVNEKYELVTSKLPTNATGTIEKYNEEIRLAKKDRIMNKMQMIFQDPIASLDPRMTVHDIIAEGLVARGIRDKKFIDKEVYRVLELVGLVPEHASRYPHEFSGGQRQRIGIARAIILNPQLIIADEPISALDVSIQAQVINLLNELRDKMGLTTLFIAHDLSVVKYFSDRIAVMYYGKIVEMASSDELFKNPLHPYTKSLLSAIPLPDPHYEKKRKRIIYNPLIDHD
;
A
#
# COMPACT_ATOMS: atom_id res chain seq x y z
N LYS A 1 -2.98 18.36 -11.02
CA LYS A 1 -3.43 19.69 -11.52
C LYS A 1 -4.80 19.51 -12.12
N VAL A 2 -5.86 20.02 -11.47
CA VAL A 2 -7.19 20.05 -12.08
C VAL A 2 -7.34 21.41 -12.74
N THR A 3 -7.55 21.51 -14.05
CA THR A 3 -7.96 22.72 -14.76
C THR A 3 -9.48 22.66 -14.87
N VAL A 4 -10.19 23.61 -14.33
CA VAL A 4 -11.62 23.75 -14.58
C VAL A 4 -11.78 24.52 -15.87
N HIS A 5 -12.48 23.95 -16.83
CA HIS A 5 -12.83 24.64 -18.06
C HIS A 5 -14.28 25.13 -17.92
N HIS A 6 -14.47 26.42 -18.05
CA HIS A 6 -15.78 27.02 -18.26
C HIS A 6 -16.05 27.06 -19.75
N TYR A 7 -17.11 26.39 -20.18
CA TYR A 7 -17.55 26.44 -21.58
C TYR A 7 -18.78 27.33 -21.65
N ILE A 8 -18.67 28.39 -22.42
CA ILE A 8 -19.81 29.21 -22.82
C ILE A 8 -20.04 28.89 -24.30
N MET A 9 -21.21 28.34 -24.63
CA MET A 9 -21.62 28.10 -25.99
C MET A 9 -22.23 29.40 -26.51
N ASN A 10 -21.59 29.97 -27.51
CA ASN A 10 -22.05 31.20 -28.18
C ASN A 10 -23.20 30.95 -29.14
N THR A 11 -23.97 31.97 -29.47
CA THR A 11 -25.10 31.92 -30.42
C THR A 11 -24.72 31.47 -31.83
N ASP A 12 -23.44 31.44 -32.18
CA ASP A 12 -22.90 30.99 -33.46
C ASP A 12 -22.42 29.53 -33.45
N GLY A 13 -22.65 28.80 -32.35
CA GLY A 13 -22.21 27.40 -32.17
C GLY A 13 -20.74 27.24 -31.81
N THR A 14 -20.02 28.35 -31.60
CA THR A 14 -18.63 28.30 -31.09
C THR A 14 -18.58 28.22 -29.58
N THR A 15 -17.59 27.52 -29.02
CA THR A 15 -17.35 27.44 -27.60
C THR A 15 -16.25 28.40 -27.16
N THR A 16 -16.55 29.26 -26.18
CA THR A 16 -15.51 30.07 -25.51
C THR A 16 -15.04 29.35 -24.27
N THR A 17 -13.77 29.01 -24.21
CA THR A 17 -13.15 28.30 -23.07
C THR A 17 -12.42 29.32 -22.20
N THR A 18 -12.80 29.43 -20.93
CA THR A 18 -12.04 30.21 -19.96
C THR A 18 -11.27 29.25 -19.05
N ARG A 19 -9.94 29.35 -19.09
CA ARG A 19 -9.05 28.55 -18.26
C ARG A 19 -8.94 29.19 -16.89
N VAL A 20 -9.45 28.53 -15.86
CA VAL A 20 -9.26 28.97 -14.46
C VAL A 20 -8.07 28.20 -13.88
N PRO A 21 -6.99 28.87 -13.46
CA PRO A 21 -5.87 28.19 -12.84
C PRO A 21 -6.31 27.59 -11.50
N SER A 22 -6.19 26.27 -11.37
CA SER A 22 -6.44 25.57 -10.11
C SER A 22 -5.32 25.86 -9.14
N THR A 23 -5.65 26.32 -7.95
CA THR A 23 -4.72 26.55 -6.83
C THR A 23 -4.31 25.24 -6.11
N SER A 24 -4.89 24.09 -6.47
CA SER A 24 -4.74 22.83 -5.73
C SER A 24 -3.72 21.84 -6.32
N GLY A 25 -3.04 22.13 -7.42
CA GLY A 25 -1.93 21.29 -7.93
C GLY A 25 -2.31 19.94 -8.55
N ALA A 26 -3.59 19.59 -8.72
CA ALA A 26 -4.03 18.36 -9.38
C ALA A 26 -4.04 18.49 -10.93
N GLU A 27 -3.78 17.39 -11.66
CA GLU A 27 -3.84 17.35 -13.13
C GLU A 27 -5.28 17.26 -13.63
N VAL A 28 -5.60 18.04 -14.67
CA VAL A 28 -6.94 18.15 -15.24
C VAL A 28 -7.07 17.31 -16.47
N GLN A 29 -8.14 16.54 -16.50
CA GLN A 29 -8.71 16.02 -17.75
C GLN A 29 -9.73 17.03 -18.27
N ASP A 30 -9.66 17.33 -19.57
CA ASP A 30 -10.66 18.14 -20.24
C ASP A 30 -12.00 17.40 -20.25
N VAL A 31 -13.00 17.99 -19.62
CA VAL A 31 -14.37 17.46 -19.65
C VAL A 31 -15.12 18.23 -20.71
N ILE A 32 -15.48 17.58 -21.82
CA ILE A 32 -16.31 18.14 -22.87
C ILE A 32 -17.78 17.83 -22.52
N ILE A 33 -18.57 18.88 -22.35
CA ILE A 33 -20.01 18.76 -22.11
C ILE A 33 -20.71 19.29 -23.37
N GLU A 34 -21.46 18.40 -24.05
CA GLU A 34 -22.32 18.79 -25.16
C GLU A 34 -23.59 19.42 -24.62
N GLY A 35 -23.88 20.64 -24.98
CA GLY A 35 -25.02 21.43 -24.51
C GLY A 35 -25.71 22.25 -25.57
N LYS A 36 -26.77 22.95 -25.18
CA LYS A 36 -27.53 23.86 -26.03
C LYS A 36 -26.89 25.23 -26.08
N GLU A 37 -27.01 25.89 -27.23
CA GLU A 37 -26.59 27.25 -27.50
C GLU A 37 -27.12 28.25 -26.45
N GLY A 38 -26.21 29.07 -25.86
CA GLY A 38 -26.56 30.15 -24.91
C GLY A 38 -26.65 29.73 -23.43
N GLU A 39 -26.35 28.48 -23.07
CA GLU A 39 -26.33 28.06 -21.67
C GLU A 39 -24.89 27.98 -21.13
N GLU A 40 -24.69 28.46 -19.90
CA GLU A 40 -23.42 28.45 -19.21
C GLU A 40 -23.28 27.14 -18.42
N TYR A 41 -22.16 26.42 -18.62
CA TYR A 41 -21.89 25.17 -17.93
C TYR A 41 -20.72 25.36 -16.96
N HIS A 42 -20.94 25.05 -15.69
CA HIS A 42 -19.90 25.03 -14.69
C HIS A 42 -19.63 23.60 -14.25
N THR A 43 -18.43 23.13 -14.47
CA THR A 43 -17.93 21.86 -13.89
C THR A 43 -16.78 22.18 -12.97
N THR A 44 -16.94 21.85 -11.70
CA THR A 44 -15.89 22.02 -10.69
C THR A 44 -15.45 20.65 -10.19
N TRP A 45 -14.15 20.38 -10.30
CA TRP A 45 -13.53 19.23 -9.68
C TRP A 45 -12.90 19.68 -8.38
N GLU A 46 -13.45 19.26 -7.25
CA GLU A 46 -12.82 19.48 -5.96
C GLU A 46 -11.97 18.27 -5.59
N ASN A 47 -10.66 18.51 -5.44
CA ASN A 47 -9.74 17.54 -4.89
C ASN A 47 -9.39 18.01 -3.48
N ASN A 48 -9.93 17.35 -2.46
CA ASN A 48 -9.56 17.60 -1.08
C ASN A 48 -8.45 16.62 -0.63
N VAL A 49 -7.91 16.84 0.58
CA VAL A 49 -6.83 16.03 1.18
C VAL A 49 -7.18 14.53 1.25
N ASN A 50 -8.47 14.19 1.15
CA ASN A 50 -8.97 12.81 1.12
C ASN A 50 -9.21 12.29 -0.30
N GLU A 51 -8.72 12.98 -1.33
CA GLU A 51 -8.87 12.62 -2.74
C GLU A 51 -10.33 12.37 -3.17
N LYS A 52 -11.27 13.13 -2.64
CA LYS A 52 -12.65 13.11 -3.12
C LYS A 52 -12.73 13.99 -4.37
N TYR A 53 -13.22 13.38 -5.44
CA TYR A 53 -13.60 14.10 -6.65
C TYR A 53 -15.12 14.25 -6.64
N GLU A 54 -15.60 15.45 -6.52
CA GLU A 54 -17.01 15.77 -6.70
C GLU A 54 -17.18 16.54 -8.02
N LEU A 55 -18.00 16.00 -8.91
CA LEU A 55 -18.45 16.73 -10.07
C LEU A 55 -19.67 17.56 -9.66
N VAL A 56 -19.47 18.85 -9.45
CA VAL A 56 -20.57 19.77 -9.19
C VAL A 56 -21.07 20.29 -10.56
N THR A 57 -22.27 19.90 -10.94
CA THR A 57 -22.92 20.35 -12.17
C THR A 57 -24.08 21.25 -11.82
N SER A 58 -24.00 22.52 -12.15
CA SER A 58 -25.12 23.45 -12.06
C SER A 58 -25.64 23.78 -13.45
N LYS A 59 -26.95 23.65 -13.67
CA LYS A 59 -27.66 24.00 -14.91
C LYS A 59 -27.19 23.24 -16.16
N LEU A 60 -27.24 21.91 -16.12
CA LEU A 60 -27.00 21.11 -17.30
C LEU A 60 -28.29 20.98 -18.14
N PRO A 61 -28.20 21.10 -19.48
CA PRO A 61 -29.34 20.82 -20.33
C PRO A 61 -29.76 19.35 -20.22
N THR A 62 -31.04 19.08 -20.47
CA THR A 62 -31.63 17.74 -20.34
C THR A 62 -30.95 16.67 -21.21
N ASN A 63 -30.29 17.10 -22.28
CA ASN A 63 -29.56 16.20 -23.21
C ASN A 63 -28.13 15.82 -22.72
N ALA A 64 -27.60 16.51 -21.71
CA ALA A 64 -26.28 16.19 -21.13
C ALA A 64 -26.35 15.15 -20.01
N THR A 65 -27.56 14.73 -19.57
CA THR A 65 -27.76 13.82 -18.43
C THR A 65 -27.01 12.48 -18.62
N GLY A 66 -27.08 11.89 -19.83
CA GLY A 66 -26.40 10.63 -20.11
C GLY A 66 -24.85 10.75 -20.06
N THR A 67 -24.33 11.90 -20.46
CA THR A 67 -22.87 12.19 -20.38
C THR A 67 -22.41 12.31 -18.92
N ILE A 68 -23.23 12.95 -18.08
CA ILE A 68 -22.94 13.07 -16.62
C ILE A 68 -22.99 11.71 -15.95
N GLU A 69 -23.98 10.90 -16.24
CA GLU A 69 -24.08 9.55 -15.70
C GLU A 69 -22.84 8.71 -16.06
N LYS A 70 -22.41 8.79 -17.32
CA LYS A 70 -21.18 8.14 -17.78
C LYS A 70 -19.95 8.61 -17.00
N TYR A 71 -19.75 9.92 -16.85
CA TYR A 71 -18.62 10.45 -16.08
C TYR A 71 -18.70 10.09 -14.60
N ASN A 72 -19.88 10.15 -14.00
CA ASN A 72 -20.08 9.74 -12.61
C ASN A 72 -19.77 8.24 -12.43
N GLU A 73 -20.09 7.41 -13.41
CA GLU A 73 -19.73 6.00 -13.37
C GLU A 73 -18.24 5.77 -13.56
N GLU A 74 -17.59 6.50 -14.48
CA GLU A 74 -16.13 6.48 -14.66
C GLU A 74 -15.40 6.94 -13.40
N ILE A 75 -15.86 8.03 -12.74
CA ILE A 75 -15.35 8.49 -11.46
C ILE A 75 -15.55 7.43 -10.37
N ARG A 76 -16.73 6.81 -10.31
CA ARG A 76 -17.00 5.73 -9.35
C ARG A 76 -16.08 4.55 -9.56
N LEU A 77 -15.86 4.16 -10.82
CA LEU A 77 -14.95 3.08 -11.20
C LEU A 77 -13.50 3.47 -10.87
N ALA A 78 -13.07 4.68 -11.19
CA ALA A 78 -11.74 5.18 -10.85
C ALA A 78 -11.53 5.26 -9.32
N LYS A 79 -12.55 5.67 -8.55
CA LYS A 79 -12.50 5.63 -7.07
C LYS A 79 -12.40 4.19 -6.55
N LYS A 80 -13.08 3.23 -7.17
CA LYS A 80 -13.02 1.81 -6.80
C LYS A 80 -11.68 1.19 -7.15
N ASP A 81 -11.05 1.64 -8.23
CA ASP A 81 -9.83 1.07 -8.79
C ASP A 81 -8.54 1.76 -8.31
N ARG A 82 -8.62 2.67 -7.32
CA ARG A 82 -7.46 3.35 -6.74
C ARG A 82 -6.47 2.35 -6.18
N ILE A 83 -5.18 2.61 -6.44
CA ILE A 83 -4.08 1.80 -5.91
C ILE A 83 -4.13 1.71 -4.38
N MET A 84 -4.56 2.79 -3.70
CA MET A 84 -4.74 2.80 -2.24
C MET A 84 -5.73 1.76 -1.73
N ASN A 85 -6.76 1.41 -2.53
CA ASN A 85 -7.70 0.36 -2.17
C ASN A 85 -7.12 -1.06 -2.37
N LYS A 86 -6.02 -1.15 -3.12
CA LYS A 86 -5.34 -2.40 -3.46
C LYS A 86 -4.08 -2.61 -2.63
N MET A 87 -3.76 -1.66 -1.76
CA MET A 87 -2.57 -1.65 -0.94
C MET A 87 -2.95 -1.78 0.54
N GLN A 88 -2.20 -2.58 1.28
CA GLN A 88 -2.34 -2.76 2.71
C GLN A 88 -0.98 -2.76 3.38
N MET A 89 -0.96 -2.50 4.69
CA MET A 89 0.28 -2.41 5.47
C MET A 89 0.26 -3.39 6.64
N ILE A 90 1.38 -4.08 6.84
CA ILE A 90 1.68 -4.85 8.05
C ILE A 90 2.67 -4.00 8.84
N PHE A 91 2.28 -3.65 10.07
CA PHE A 91 3.05 -2.75 10.94
C PHE A 91 4.14 -3.48 11.72
N GLN A 92 5.17 -2.74 12.09
CA GLN A 92 6.35 -3.21 12.82
C GLN A 92 5.99 -3.78 14.21
N ASP A 93 5.13 -3.07 14.96
CA ASP A 93 4.72 -3.48 16.31
C ASP A 93 3.30 -4.07 16.28
N PRO A 94 3.16 -5.40 16.42
CA PRO A 94 1.85 -6.04 16.47
C PRO A 94 1.06 -5.68 17.72
N ILE A 95 1.71 -5.22 18.80
CA ILE A 95 1.02 -4.84 20.03
C ILE A 95 0.39 -3.47 19.88
N ALA A 96 1.17 -2.49 19.42
CA ALA A 96 0.69 -1.13 19.23
C ALA A 96 -0.31 -1.00 18.07
N SER A 97 -0.26 -1.92 17.10
CA SER A 97 -1.12 -1.86 15.91
C SER A 97 -2.50 -2.49 16.06
N LEU A 98 -2.75 -3.22 17.13
CA LEU A 98 -4.05 -3.88 17.40
C LEU A 98 -4.74 -3.19 18.59
N ASP A 99 -6.01 -2.76 18.41
CA ASP A 99 -6.78 -2.22 19.55
C ASP A 99 -7.06 -3.31 20.58
N PRO A 100 -6.56 -3.20 21.84
CA PRO A 100 -6.73 -4.22 22.85
C PRO A 100 -8.17 -4.37 23.34
N ARG A 101 -9.07 -3.45 22.98
CA ARG A 101 -10.50 -3.45 23.36
C ARG A 101 -11.38 -4.17 22.33
N MET A 102 -10.85 -4.44 21.16
CA MET A 102 -11.56 -5.12 20.08
C MET A 102 -11.24 -6.60 20.10
N THR A 103 -12.23 -7.42 19.71
CA THR A 103 -11.99 -8.84 19.46
C THR A 103 -11.14 -9.03 18.21
N VAL A 104 -10.48 -10.17 18.08
CA VAL A 104 -9.74 -10.52 16.84
C VAL A 104 -10.64 -10.49 15.63
N HIS A 105 -11.89 -10.95 15.76
CA HIS A 105 -12.90 -10.83 14.71
C HIS A 105 -13.09 -9.38 14.25
N ASP A 106 -13.32 -8.47 15.20
CA ASP A 106 -13.63 -7.07 14.88
C ASP A 106 -12.43 -6.35 14.26
N ILE A 107 -11.22 -6.62 14.76
CA ILE A 107 -9.96 -6.08 14.21
C ILE A 107 -9.78 -6.51 12.75
N ILE A 108 -10.02 -7.79 12.44
CA ILE A 108 -9.86 -8.29 11.08
C ILE A 108 -10.99 -7.76 10.18
N ALA A 109 -12.24 -7.72 10.69
CA ALA A 109 -13.42 -7.27 9.95
C ALA A 109 -13.43 -5.77 9.66
N GLU A 110 -12.69 -4.96 10.43
CA GLU A 110 -12.70 -3.49 10.36
C GLU A 110 -12.56 -2.97 8.93
N GLY A 111 -11.61 -3.52 8.17
CA GLY A 111 -11.38 -3.12 6.78
C GLY A 111 -12.58 -3.37 5.86
N LEU A 112 -13.32 -4.47 6.04
CA LEU A 112 -14.54 -4.77 5.27
C LEU A 112 -15.66 -3.79 5.65
N VAL A 113 -15.81 -3.53 6.96
CA VAL A 113 -16.81 -2.59 7.49
C VAL A 113 -16.55 -1.17 6.98
N ALA A 114 -15.29 -0.74 6.98
CA ALA A 114 -14.86 0.56 6.45
C ALA A 114 -15.16 0.71 4.94
N ARG A 115 -15.11 -0.40 4.18
CA ARG A 115 -15.52 -0.43 2.76
C ARG A 115 -17.05 -0.48 2.56
N GLY A 116 -17.83 -0.38 3.63
CA GLY A 116 -19.29 -0.36 3.57
C GLY A 116 -19.94 -1.74 3.49
N ILE A 117 -19.20 -2.83 3.65
CA ILE A 117 -19.76 -4.18 3.70
C ILE A 117 -20.47 -4.34 5.05
N ARG A 118 -21.76 -4.72 5.02
CA ARG A 118 -22.63 -4.84 6.20
C ARG A 118 -23.23 -6.26 6.34
N ASP A 119 -23.02 -7.13 5.36
CA ASP A 119 -23.47 -8.52 5.46
C ASP A 119 -22.62 -9.27 6.49
N LYS A 120 -23.24 -9.51 7.66
CA LYS A 120 -22.57 -10.18 8.78
C LYS A 120 -22.09 -11.59 8.42
N LYS A 121 -22.93 -12.36 7.68
CA LYS A 121 -22.57 -13.73 7.27
C LYS A 121 -21.35 -13.74 6.35
N PHE A 122 -21.29 -12.78 5.44
CA PHE A 122 -20.14 -12.62 4.55
C PHE A 122 -18.88 -12.23 5.35
N ILE A 123 -18.99 -11.27 6.28
CA ILE A 123 -17.89 -10.84 7.12
C ILE A 123 -17.35 -12.01 7.95
N ASP A 124 -18.23 -12.75 8.65
CA ASP A 124 -17.84 -13.90 9.47
C ASP A 124 -17.09 -14.95 8.63
N LYS A 125 -17.64 -15.28 7.45
CA LYS A 125 -17.00 -16.22 6.51
C LYS A 125 -15.59 -15.76 6.10
N GLU A 126 -15.42 -14.50 5.74
CA GLU A 126 -14.12 -13.98 5.32
C GLU A 126 -13.12 -13.90 6.48
N VAL A 127 -13.58 -13.52 7.68
CA VAL A 127 -12.73 -13.51 8.87
C VAL A 127 -12.22 -14.93 9.19
N TYR A 128 -13.08 -15.92 9.19
CA TYR A 128 -12.66 -17.32 9.44
C TYR A 128 -11.71 -17.83 8.35
N ARG A 129 -11.98 -17.51 7.09
CA ARG A 129 -11.09 -17.86 5.97
C ARG A 129 -9.68 -17.30 6.16
N VAL A 130 -9.55 -16.02 6.52
CA VAL A 130 -8.21 -15.43 6.69
C VAL A 130 -7.52 -15.90 7.98
N LEU A 131 -8.27 -16.22 9.04
CA LEU A 131 -7.69 -16.85 10.24
C LEU A 131 -7.03 -18.19 9.89
N GLU A 132 -7.72 -19.04 9.14
CA GLU A 132 -7.14 -20.31 8.68
C GLU A 132 -5.92 -20.11 7.78
N LEU A 133 -5.96 -19.12 6.87
CA LEU A 133 -4.82 -18.80 6.00
C LEU A 133 -3.56 -18.40 6.78
N VAL A 134 -3.72 -17.75 7.92
CA VAL A 134 -2.57 -17.37 8.77
C VAL A 134 -2.25 -18.43 9.85
N GLY A 135 -2.88 -19.59 9.79
CA GLY A 135 -2.65 -20.72 10.72
C GLY A 135 -3.20 -20.46 12.13
N LEU A 136 -4.29 -19.69 12.23
CA LEU A 136 -5.06 -19.53 13.45
C LEU A 136 -6.39 -20.29 13.33
N VAL A 137 -6.93 -20.70 14.48
CA VAL A 137 -8.21 -21.44 14.52
C VAL A 137 -9.40 -20.49 14.66
N PRO A 138 -10.60 -20.86 14.16
CA PRO A 138 -11.80 -20.02 14.22
C PRO A 138 -12.17 -19.56 15.63
N GLU A 139 -11.91 -20.37 16.66
CA GLU A 139 -12.19 -20.06 18.07
C GLU A 139 -11.40 -18.85 18.57
N HIS A 140 -10.30 -18.51 17.89
CA HIS A 140 -9.52 -17.31 18.19
C HIS A 140 -10.26 -16.01 17.87
N ALA A 141 -11.28 -16.04 17.02
CA ALA A 141 -12.03 -14.86 16.59
C ALA A 141 -12.68 -14.08 17.76
N SER A 142 -13.14 -14.79 18.79
CA SER A 142 -13.82 -14.18 19.95
C SER A 142 -12.88 -13.66 21.04
N ARG A 143 -11.57 -13.93 20.92
CA ARG A 143 -10.57 -13.54 21.91
C ARG A 143 -10.03 -12.13 21.66
N TYR A 144 -9.34 -11.59 22.66
CA TYR A 144 -8.70 -10.27 22.61
C TYR A 144 -7.19 -10.40 22.34
N PRO A 145 -6.55 -9.37 21.73
CA PRO A 145 -5.13 -9.42 21.39
C PRO A 145 -4.19 -9.78 22.55
N HIS A 146 -4.51 -9.37 23.78
CA HIS A 146 -3.66 -9.63 24.94
C HIS A 146 -3.59 -11.12 25.34
N GLU A 147 -4.50 -11.95 24.84
CA GLU A 147 -4.53 -13.40 25.09
C GLU A 147 -3.60 -14.20 24.16
N PHE A 148 -2.88 -13.52 23.25
CA PHE A 148 -2.05 -14.13 22.22
C PHE A 148 -0.57 -13.87 22.42
N SER A 149 0.27 -14.82 21.97
CA SER A 149 1.72 -14.60 21.87
C SER A 149 2.07 -13.52 20.81
N GLY A 150 3.30 -13.01 20.86
CA GLY A 150 3.78 -12.02 19.88
C GLY A 150 3.63 -12.50 18.42
N GLY A 151 4.01 -13.74 18.14
CA GLY A 151 3.87 -14.33 16.80
C GLY A 151 2.42 -14.52 16.37
N GLN A 152 1.51 -14.87 17.30
CA GLN A 152 0.09 -14.96 17.00
C GLN A 152 -0.52 -13.58 16.74
N ARG A 153 -0.13 -12.53 17.49
CA ARG A 153 -0.55 -11.15 17.23
C ARG A 153 -0.09 -10.68 15.86
N GLN A 154 1.14 -11.03 15.47
CA GLN A 154 1.64 -10.72 14.12
C GLN A 154 0.79 -11.40 13.04
N ARG A 155 0.39 -12.66 13.23
CA ARG A 155 -0.52 -13.36 12.33
C ARG A 155 -1.90 -12.70 12.25
N ILE A 156 -2.42 -12.14 13.35
CA ILE A 156 -3.66 -11.35 13.37
C ILE A 156 -3.47 -10.07 12.54
N GLY A 157 -2.33 -9.36 12.68
CA GLY A 157 -1.99 -8.19 11.88
C GLY A 157 -1.91 -8.50 10.38
N ILE A 158 -1.33 -9.66 10.03
CA ILE A 158 -1.28 -10.16 8.64
C ILE A 158 -2.72 -10.47 8.16
N ALA A 159 -3.54 -11.16 8.94
CA ALA A 159 -4.94 -11.46 8.59
C ALA A 159 -5.75 -10.19 8.31
N ARG A 160 -5.58 -9.15 9.15
CA ARG A 160 -6.20 -7.82 8.94
C ARG A 160 -5.78 -7.20 7.62
N ALA A 161 -4.52 -7.34 7.22
CA ALA A 161 -4.04 -6.79 5.95
C ALA A 161 -4.60 -7.56 4.74
N ILE A 162 -4.63 -8.91 4.79
CA ILE A 162 -5.02 -9.73 3.63
C ILE A 162 -6.53 -9.87 3.41
N ILE A 163 -7.38 -9.56 4.41
CA ILE A 163 -8.84 -9.72 4.28
C ILE A 163 -9.43 -8.89 3.14
N LEU A 164 -8.79 -7.78 2.81
CA LEU A 164 -9.20 -6.90 1.72
C LEU A 164 -8.73 -7.36 0.34
N ASN A 165 -8.08 -8.52 0.25
CA ASN A 165 -7.48 -9.07 -0.98
C ASN A 165 -6.63 -8.01 -1.71
N PRO A 166 -5.59 -7.46 -1.06
CA PRO A 166 -4.75 -6.42 -1.65
C PRO A 166 -3.94 -6.98 -2.82
N GLN A 167 -3.44 -6.10 -3.69
CA GLN A 167 -2.45 -6.42 -4.72
C GLN A 167 -1.02 -6.14 -4.24
N LEU A 168 -0.88 -5.17 -3.33
CA LEU A 168 0.40 -4.76 -2.74
C LEU A 168 0.30 -4.80 -1.21
N ILE A 169 1.28 -5.43 -0.58
CA ILE A 169 1.48 -5.36 0.87
C ILE A 169 2.79 -4.62 1.14
N ILE A 170 2.74 -3.61 2.00
CA ILE A 170 3.91 -3.00 2.61
C ILE A 170 4.11 -3.67 3.96
N ALA A 171 5.17 -4.44 4.10
CA ALA A 171 5.54 -5.09 5.35
C ALA A 171 6.69 -4.31 5.99
N ASP A 172 6.35 -3.50 7.00
CA ASP A 172 7.30 -2.64 7.70
C ASP A 172 7.85 -3.39 8.92
N GLU A 173 9.07 -3.86 8.80
CA GLU A 173 9.79 -4.67 9.81
C GLU A 173 8.92 -5.75 10.48
N PRO A 174 8.20 -6.60 9.73
CA PRO A 174 7.13 -7.43 10.27
C PRO A 174 7.59 -8.53 11.23
N ILE A 175 8.89 -8.66 11.46
CA ILE A 175 9.49 -9.71 12.28
C ILE A 175 10.43 -9.18 13.38
N SER A 176 10.70 -7.88 13.42
CA SER A 176 11.74 -7.29 14.30
C SER A 176 11.50 -7.54 15.79
N ALA A 177 10.24 -7.63 16.22
CA ALA A 177 9.85 -7.84 17.61
C ALA A 177 9.64 -9.33 17.99
N LEU A 178 10.07 -10.28 17.14
CA LEU A 178 9.81 -11.70 17.31
C LEU A 178 11.10 -12.51 17.54
N ASP A 179 10.99 -13.62 18.27
CA ASP A 179 12.07 -14.57 18.41
C ASP A 179 12.43 -15.24 17.08
N VAL A 180 13.69 -15.63 16.89
CA VAL A 180 14.23 -16.17 15.62
C VAL A 180 13.39 -17.32 15.04
N SER A 181 12.93 -18.25 15.90
CA SER A 181 12.10 -19.38 15.46
C SER A 181 10.73 -18.94 14.94
N ILE A 182 10.15 -17.91 15.54
CA ILE A 182 8.86 -17.32 15.14
C ILE A 182 9.04 -16.46 13.90
N GLN A 183 10.16 -15.72 13.79
CA GLN A 183 10.51 -14.98 12.56
C GLN A 183 10.47 -15.89 11.33
N ALA A 184 11.12 -17.05 11.39
CA ALA A 184 11.12 -18.01 10.28
C ALA A 184 9.71 -18.47 9.90
N GLN A 185 8.84 -18.72 10.88
CA GLN A 185 7.44 -19.09 10.64
C GLN A 185 6.65 -17.98 9.94
N VAL A 186 6.84 -16.72 10.38
CA VAL A 186 6.14 -15.57 9.79
C VAL A 186 6.62 -15.30 8.36
N ILE A 187 7.92 -15.43 8.10
CA ILE A 187 8.49 -15.29 6.75
C ILE A 187 7.96 -16.37 5.81
N ASN A 188 7.92 -17.62 6.26
CA ASN A 188 7.35 -18.71 5.45
C ASN A 188 5.85 -18.47 5.17
N LEU A 189 5.09 -18.01 6.16
CA LEU A 189 3.70 -17.63 5.99
C LEU A 189 3.54 -16.51 4.93
N LEU A 190 4.35 -15.46 4.98
CA LEU A 190 4.30 -14.37 4.01
C LEU A 190 4.64 -14.86 2.59
N ASN A 191 5.61 -15.77 2.44
CA ASN A 191 5.92 -16.40 1.14
C ASN A 191 4.73 -17.22 0.63
N GLU A 192 4.12 -18.06 1.48
CA GLU A 192 2.94 -18.84 1.10
C GLU A 192 1.77 -17.95 0.68
N LEU A 193 1.53 -16.86 1.40
CA LEU A 193 0.47 -15.91 1.07
C LEU A 193 0.77 -15.17 -0.24
N ARG A 194 2.03 -14.78 -0.47
CA ARG A 194 2.48 -14.18 -1.73
C ARG A 194 2.15 -15.09 -2.91
N ASP A 195 2.51 -16.36 -2.80
CA ASP A 195 2.32 -17.32 -3.89
C ASP A 195 0.83 -17.69 -4.09
N LYS A 196 0.08 -17.90 -2.99
CA LYS A 196 -1.35 -18.27 -3.04
C LYS A 196 -2.25 -17.14 -3.54
N MET A 197 -1.92 -15.88 -3.20
CA MET A 197 -2.76 -14.72 -3.49
C MET A 197 -2.22 -13.85 -4.63
N GLY A 198 -1.04 -14.15 -5.19
CA GLY A 198 -0.40 -13.34 -6.23
C GLY A 198 0.00 -11.94 -5.73
N LEU A 199 0.47 -11.83 -4.49
CA LEU A 199 0.77 -10.55 -3.85
C LEU A 199 2.11 -9.98 -4.33
N THR A 200 2.13 -8.68 -4.60
CA THR A 200 3.36 -7.90 -4.61
C THR A 200 3.67 -7.45 -3.18
N THR A 201 4.91 -7.61 -2.73
CA THR A 201 5.30 -7.23 -1.37
C THR A 201 6.47 -6.27 -1.38
N LEU A 202 6.30 -5.10 -0.76
CA LEU A 202 7.39 -4.22 -0.38
C LEU A 202 7.80 -4.58 1.05
N PHE A 203 8.92 -5.28 1.19
CA PHE A 203 9.42 -5.77 2.47
C PHE A 203 10.52 -4.85 3.00
N ILE A 204 10.29 -4.21 4.14
CA ILE A 204 11.27 -3.34 4.83
C ILE A 204 11.85 -4.13 5.98
N ALA A 205 13.17 -4.28 6.03
CA ALA A 205 13.87 -4.96 7.12
C ALA A 205 15.32 -4.48 7.23
N HIS A 206 15.89 -4.68 8.41
CA HIS A 206 17.30 -4.43 8.70
C HIS A 206 18.15 -5.72 8.70
N ASP A 207 17.54 -6.91 8.73
CA ASP A 207 18.25 -8.19 8.63
C ASP A 207 18.41 -8.60 7.16
N LEU A 208 19.65 -8.47 6.68
CA LEU A 208 20.01 -8.78 5.29
C LEU A 208 19.86 -10.26 4.95
N SER A 209 19.96 -11.16 5.93
CA SER A 209 19.80 -12.61 5.70
C SER A 209 18.33 -12.91 5.36
N VAL A 210 17.41 -12.29 6.06
CA VAL A 210 15.98 -12.38 5.78
C VAL A 210 15.64 -11.75 4.44
N VAL A 211 16.17 -10.54 4.18
CA VAL A 211 15.97 -9.84 2.91
C VAL A 211 16.43 -10.67 1.73
N LYS A 212 17.60 -11.33 1.84
CA LYS A 212 18.11 -12.25 0.80
C LYS A 212 17.18 -13.41 0.52
N TYR A 213 16.59 -13.98 1.57
CA TYR A 213 15.71 -15.13 1.44
C TYR A 213 14.34 -14.79 0.86
N PHE A 214 13.83 -13.59 1.20
CA PHE A 214 12.45 -13.20 0.89
C PHE A 214 12.32 -12.43 -0.42
N SER A 215 13.33 -11.62 -0.79
CA SER A 215 13.19 -10.59 -1.82
C SER A 215 13.80 -10.99 -3.15
N ASP A 216 13.09 -10.73 -4.26
CA ASP A 216 13.59 -10.89 -5.63
C ASP A 216 14.52 -9.74 -6.02
N ARG A 217 14.18 -8.51 -5.59
CA ARG A 217 14.95 -7.28 -5.81
C ARG A 217 15.15 -6.54 -4.51
N ILE A 218 16.29 -5.90 -4.35
CA ILE A 218 16.66 -5.19 -3.13
C ILE A 218 17.04 -3.76 -3.49
N ALA A 219 16.48 -2.81 -2.73
CA ALA A 219 16.89 -1.41 -2.74
C ALA A 219 17.57 -1.07 -1.41
N VAL A 220 18.82 -0.66 -1.47
CA VAL A 220 19.60 -0.21 -0.30
C VAL A 220 19.37 1.27 -0.10
N MET A 221 18.92 1.65 1.10
CA MET A 221 18.69 3.05 1.47
C MET A 221 19.76 3.54 2.42
N TYR A 222 20.22 4.78 2.19
CA TYR A 222 21.12 5.49 3.06
C TYR A 222 20.70 6.96 3.15
N TYR A 223 20.52 7.48 4.35
CA TYR A 223 20.03 8.85 4.62
C TYR A 223 18.83 9.26 3.74
N GLY A 224 17.83 8.40 3.64
CA GLY A 224 16.58 8.67 2.89
C GLY A 224 16.71 8.58 1.37
N LYS A 225 17.89 8.19 0.83
CA LYS A 225 18.10 7.99 -0.62
C LYS A 225 18.37 6.53 -0.92
N ILE A 226 17.85 6.06 -2.07
CA ILE A 226 18.23 4.75 -2.61
C ILE A 226 19.61 4.92 -3.24
N VAL A 227 20.62 4.23 -2.68
CA VAL A 227 22.02 4.31 -3.15
C VAL A 227 22.38 3.15 -4.07
N GLU A 228 21.68 2.03 -3.98
CA GLU A 228 21.86 0.88 -4.87
C GLU A 228 20.56 0.10 -5.00
N MET A 229 20.28 -0.44 -6.20
CA MET A 229 19.15 -1.32 -6.44
C MET A 229 19.54 -2.39 -7.47
N ALA A 230 19.37 -3.66 -7.10
CA ALA A 230 19.66 -4.79 -7.98
C ALA A 230 18.74 -5.99 -7.67
N SER A 231 18.87 -7.07 -8.45
CA SER A 231 18.33 -8.37 -8.04
C SER A 231 19.04 -8.84 -6.76
N SER A 232 18.34 -9.65 -5.95
CA SER A 232 18.90 -10.15 -4.68
C SER A 232 20.27 -10.83 -4.93
N ASP A 233 20.33 -11.72 -5.92
CA ASP A 233 21.56 -12.44 -6.25
C ASP A 233 22.71 -11.52 -6.66
N GLU A 234 22.44 -10.53 -7.51
CA GLU A 234 23.47 -9.61 -7.98
C GLU A 234 24.00 -8.73 -6.85
N LEU A 235 23.12 -8.18 -6.02
CA LEU A 235 23.51 -7.31 -4.90
C LEU A 235 24.39 -8.04 -3.88
N PHE A 236 24.11 -9.34 -3.63
CA PHE A 236 24.94 -10.14 -2.72
C PHE A 236 26.26 -10.64 -3.32
N LYS A 237 26.32 -10.84 -4.65
CA LYS A 237 27.54 -11.30 -5.34
C LYS A 237 28.47 -10.14 -5.68
N ASN A 238 27.92 -9.05 -6.21
CA ASN A 238 28.66 -7.93 -6.80
C ASN A 238 28.13 -6.57 -6.31
N PRO A 239 28.16 -6.27 -4.99
CA PRO A 239 27.72 -4.98 -4.50
C PRO A 239 28.62 -3.87 -5.08
N LEU A 240 28.01 -2.81 -5.60
CA LEU A 240 28.75 -1.71 -6.22
C LEU A 240 29.01 -0.59 -5.22
N HIS A 241 27.96 -0.12 -4.54
CA HIS A 241 28.05 1.03 -3.64
C HIS A 241 28.86 0.69 -2.36
N PRO A 242 29.78 1.56 -1.92
CA PRO A 242 30.61 1.30 -0.74
C PRO A 242 29.82 1.03 0.54
N TYR A 243 28.68 1.72 0.73
CA TYR A 243 27.79 1.47 1.85
C TYR A 243 27.18 0.04 1.81
N THR A 244 26.75 -0.43 0.64
CA THR A 244 26.27 -1.81 0.47
C THR A 244 27.34 -2.83 0.81
N LYS A 245 28.58 -2.61 0.36
CA LYS A 245 29.73 -3.46 0.71
C LYS A 245 29.95 -3.48 2.21
N SER A 246 29.87 -2.34 2.87
CA SER A 246 29.96 -2.22 4.33
C SER A 246 28.88 -3.02 5.03
N LEU A 247 27.59 -2.85 4.65
CA LEU A 247 26.46 -3.59 5.21
C LEU A 247 26.63 -5.11 5.04
N LEU A 248 26.95 -5.58 3.84
CA LEU A 248 27.14 -6.99 3.56
C LEU A 248 28.35 -7.55 4.31
N SER A 249 29.40 -6.73 4.52
CA SER A 249 30.55 -7.13 5.31
C SER A 249 30.22 -7.31 6.80
N ALA A 250 29.13 -6.77 7.29
CA ALA A 250 28.71 -6.87 8.70
C ALA A 250 27.87 -8.12 9.00
N ILE A 251 27.39 -8.85 7.97
CA ILE A 251 26.59 -10.08 8.18
C ILE A 251 27.46 -11.14 8.85
N PRO A 252 27.10 -11.67 10.03
CA PRO A 252 27.90 -12.72 10.70
C PRO A 252 27.96 -13.98 9.86
N LEU A 253 29.15 -14.60 9.76
CA LEU A 253 29.29 -15.90 9.14
C LEU A 253 29.10 -17.01 10.19
N PRO A 254 28.43 -18.12 9.83
CA PRO A 254 28.19 -19.22 10.77
C PRO A 254 29.47 -19.89 11.27
N ASP A 255 30.56 -19.81 10.50
CA ASP A 255 31.85 -20.41 10.86
C ASP A 255 32.73 -19.44 11.67
N PRO A 256 33.01 -19.75 12.96
CA PRO A 256 33.81 -18.88 13.83
C PRO A 256 35.25 -18.69 13.33
N HIS A 257 35.82 -19.66 12.57
CA HIS A 257 37.19 -19.55 12.06
C HIS A 257 37.30 -18.54 10.92
N TYR A 258 36.29 -18.48 10.07
CA TYR A 258 36.22 -17.47 9.01
C TYR A 258 35.87 -16.09 9.57
N GLU A 259 34.93 -16.02 10.53
CA GLU A 259 34.52 -14.74 11.14
C GLU A 259 35.69 -14.04 11.85
N LYS A 260 36.59 -14.77 12.55
CA LYS A 260 37.76 -14.21 13.19
C LYS A 260 38.79 -13.59 12.22
N LYS A 261 38.84 -14.09 10.98
CA LYS A 261 39.75 -13.60 9.93
C LYS A 261 39.16 -12.50 9.06
N ARG A 262 37.85 -12.31 9.14
CA ARG A 262 37.11 -11.36 8.30
C ARG A 262 37.42 -9.92 8.72
N LYS A 263 37.75 -9.09 7.74
CA LYS A 263 37.85 -7.64 7.92
C LYS A 263 36.49 -7.00 7.58
N ARG A 264 35.88 -6.33 8.54
CA ARG A 264 34.70 -5.51 8.31
C ARG A 264 35.09 -4.27 7.52
N ILE A 265 34.31 -3.95 6.49
CA ILE A 265 34.46 -2.72 5.72
C ILE A 265 33.72 -1.62 6.48
N ILE A 266 34.39 -0.55 6.83
CA ILE A 266 33.78 0.62 7.48
C ILE A 266 33.52 1.64 6.38
N TYR A 267 32.27 1.99 6.17
CA TYR A 267 31.87 3.05 5.25
C TYR A 267 32.10 4.41 5.90
N ASN A 268 32.82 5.28 5.19
CA ASN A 268 33.04 6.68 5.60
C ASN A 268 32.38 7.61 4.56
N PRO A 269 31.26 8.26 4.88
CA PRO A 269 30.57 9.13 3.93
C PRO A 269 31.36 10.34 3.46
N LEU A 270 32.48 10.69 4.15
CA LEU A 270 33.33 11.80 3.75
C LEU A 270 34.43 11.42 2.73
N ILE A 271 34.68 10.11 2.54
CA ILE A 271 35.76 9.61 1.69
C ILE A 271 35.22 8.72 0.57
N ASP A 272 34.16 7.99 0.82
CA ASP A 272 33.65 6.93 -0.06
C ASP A 272 32.51 7.42 -0.98
N HIS A 273 32.48 8.71 -1.32
CA HIS A 273 31.42 9.34 -2.10
C HIS A 273 31.64 9.37 -3.61
N ASP A 274 32.68 8.77 -4.15
CA ASP A 274 32.97 8.75 -5.59
C ASP A 274 32.45 7.47 -6.26
#